data_73b1fa07a139f66b3454cc150f8b2a38
#
_entry.id   73b1fa07a139f66b3454cc150f8b2a38
#
_cell.length_a   1.000
_cell.length_b   1.000
_cell.length_c   1.000
_cell.angle_alpha   90.00
_cell.angle_beta   90.00
_cell.angle_gamma   90.00
#
_symmetry.space_group_name_H-M   'P 1'
#
loop_
_entity.id
_entity.type
_entity.pdbx_description
1 polymer ?
#
loop_
_entity_poly.entity_id
_entity_poly.type
_entity_poly.pdbx_seq_one_letter_code
_entity_poly.pdbx_strand_id
1 'polypeptide(L)'
;LLNQTTHQALLDNRNILVVDDEEPIRRLLAYLLQSHGYSVDCAADAREARQKLSDQPFALMLCDVNMPGESGMDLVRSLLSDQDHTAAIMVTGLDSSVLANAALDGGAFGYIVKPFESNEVLIDVANALRRRRLEMENRLHRENLEDVVRTRTLALQQALDWLERTEKELRLSREETIQRLAIAAEFRDNATAQHIQRMSHYCEMLARKAGLSPERCDLIRTASPMHDIGKIGTPDHVLLKPGKFTQEEFGVIAQHAEIGYKILSGSEA
;
A
#
# COMPACT_ATOMS: atom_id res chain seq x y z
N LEU A 1 -11.82 -0.90 16.47
CA LEU A 1 -13.25 -1.05 16.79
C LEU A 1 -13.81 0.17 17.54
N LEU A 2 -13.08 0.74 18.51
CA LEU A 2 -13.51 1.96 19.24
C LEU A 2 -13.59 3.20 18.31
N ASN A 3 -12.71 3.32 17.34
CA ASN A 3 -12.75 4.42 16.37
C ASN A 3 -14.00 4.40 15.47
N GLN A 4 -14.48 3.25 15.02
CA GLN A 4 -15.64 3.17 14.12
C GLN A 4 -16.95 3.63 14.80
N THR A 5 -17.14 3.26 16.07
CA THR A 5 -18.35 3.68 16.83
C THR A 5 -18.35 5.18 17.10
N THR A 6 -17.20 5.76 17.41
CA THR A 6 -17.06 7.21 17.62
C THR A 6 -17.30 8.00 16.34
N HIS A 7 -16.78 7.51 15.21
CA HIS A 7 -16.98 8.14 13.90
C HIS A 7 -18.46 8.05 13.43
N GLN A 8 -19.13 6.93 13.64
CA GLN A 8 -20.54 6.80 13.33
C GLN A 8 -21.39 7.79 14.13
N ALA A 9 -21.08 7.96 15.41
CA ALA A 9 -21.76 8.94 16.26
C ALA A 9 -21.57 10.38 15.78
N LEU A 10 -20.39 10.73 15.25
CA LEU A 10 -20.11 12.04 14.65
C LEU A 10 -20.81 12.26 13.32
N LEU A 11 -20.96 11.21 12.50
CA LEU A 11 -21.69 11.25 11.22
C LEU A 11 -23.19 11.45 11.44
N ASP A 12 -23.77 10.83 12.47
CA ASP A 12 -25.19 10.89 12.79
C ASP A 12 -25.54 12.09 13.70
N ASN A 13 -24.56 12.89 14.10
CA ASN A 13 -24.76 14.08 14.91
C ASN A 13 -25.64 15.09 14.15
N ARG A 14 -26.69 15.56 14.82
CA ARG A 14 -27.62 16.59 14.34
C ARG A 14 -27.68 17.81 15.25
N ASN A 15 -26.71 17.97 16.13
CA ASN A 15 -26.63 19.12 17.02
C ASN A 15 -26.17 20.35 16.23
N ILE A 16 -26.92 21.41 16.30
CA ILE A 16 -26.65 22.70 15.65
C ILE A 16 -26.41 23.76 16.71
N LEU A 17 -25.36 24.52 16.55
CA LEU A 17 -25.11 25.71 17.37
C LEU A 17 -25.51 26.96 16.60
N VAL A 18 -26.40 27.80 17.17
CA VAL A 18 -26.78 29.10 16.63
C VAL A 18 -26.07 30.18 17.43
N VAL A 19 -25.25 30.98 16.74
CA VAL A 19 -24.46 32.07 17.34
C VAL A 19 -24.86 33.38 16.71
N ASP A 20 -25.50 34.26 17.46
CA ASP A 20 -25.97 35.58 17.00
C ASP A 20 -26.16 36.46 18.23
N ASP A 21 -25.80 37.73 18.21
CA ASP A 21 -25.97 38.64 19.36
C ASP A 21 -27.44 39.11 19.52
N GLU A 22 -28.24 39.00 18.46
CA GLU A 22 -29.66 39.36 18.48
C GLU A 22 -30.53 38.17 18.99
N GLU A 23 -31.03 38.30 20.22
CA GLU A 23 -31.89 37.28 20.85
C GLU A 23 -33.12 36.88 20.01
N PRO A 24 -33.85 37.80 19.33
CA PRO A 24 -34.99 37.43 18.49
C PRO A 24 -34.60 36.50 17.33
N ILE A 25 -33.43 36.75 16.70
CA ILE A 25 -32.92 35.95 15.60
C ILE A 25 -32.51 34.56 16.10
N ARG A 26 -31.77 34.49 17.21
CA ARG A 26 -31.42 33.20 17.83
C ARG A 26 -32.65 32.33 18.13
N ARG A 27 -33.70 32.97 18.73
CA ARG A 27 -34.95 32.26 19.04
C ARG A 27 -35.68 31.78 17.79
N LEU A 28 -35.73 32.61 16.75
CA LEU A 28 -36.36 32.24 15.46
C LEU A 28 -35.68 31.04 14.80
N LEU A 29 -34.35 31.09 14.67
CA LEU A 29 -33.55 30.04 14.09
C LEU A 29 -33.66 28.73 14.92
N ALA A 30 -33.57 28.85 16.25
CA ALA A 30 -33.71 27.68 17.13
C ALA A 30 -35.10 27.03 16.99
N TYR A 31 -36.18 27.83 17.01
CA TYR A 31 -37.52 27.32 16.84
C TYR A 31 -37.71 26.63 15.46
N LEU A 32 -37.23 27.26 14.39
CA LEU A 32 -37.32 26.72 13.04
C LEU A 32 -36.62 25.37 12.93
N LEU A 33 -35.39 25.27 13.40
CA LEU A 33 -34.58 24.08 13.32
C LEU A 33 -35.12 22.96 14.23
N GLN A 34 -35.52 23.30 15.47
CA GLN A 34 -36.11 22.31 16.40
C GLN A 34 -37.42 21.72 15.87
N SER A 35 -38.26 22.52 15.20
CA SER A 35 -39.52 22.05 14.59
C SER A 35 -39.28 21.05 13.44
N HIS A 36 -38.03 21.01 12.89
CA HIS A 36 -37.60 20.06 11.84
C HIS A 36 -36.68 18.94 12.38
N GLY A 37 -36.65 18.74 13.70
CA GLY A 37 -36.00 17.58 14.33
C GLY A 37 -34.49 17.72 14.54
N TYR A 38 -33.95 18.93 14.51
CA TYR A 38 -32.59 19.20 14.92
C TYR A 38 -32.50 19.49 16.42
N SER A 39 -31.41 19.10 17.06
CA SER A 39 -31.07 19.55 18.40
C SER A 39 -30.31 20.87 18.31
N VAL A 40 -30.76 21.91 19.01
CA VAL A 40 -30.23 23.27 18.84
C VAL A 40 -29.82 23.85 20.17
N ASP A 41 -28.58 24.30 20.24
CA ASP A 41 -28.06 25.18 21.28
C ASP A 41 -27.81 26.57 20.73
N CYS A 42 -27.84 27.58 21.61
CA CYS A 42 -27.65 28.98 21.26
C CYS A 42 -26.49 29.58 22.03
N ALA A 43 -25.75 30.49 21.40
CA ALA A 43 -24.72 31.30 22.03
C ALA A 43 -24.93 32.79 21.63
N ALA A 44 -24.71 33.72 22.54
CA ALA A 44 -24.90 35.16 22.31
C ALA A 44 -23.62 35.83 21.79
N ASP A 45 -22.49 35.22 21.90
CA ASP A 45 -21.18 35.71 21.45
C ASP A 45 -20.20 34.59 21.13
N ALA A 46 -19.06 34.96 20.56
CA ALA A 46 -18.01 33.99 20.19
C ALA A 46 -17.41 33.26 21.40
N ARG A 47 -17.36 33.87 22.57
CA ARG A 47 -16.81 33.27 23.78
C ARG A 47 -17.73 32.14 24.28
N GLU A 48 -19.03 32.41 24.35
CA GLU A 48 -20.01 31.37 24.73
C GLU A 48 -20.03 30.23 23.69
N ALA A 49 -19.93 30.57 22.39
CA ALA A 49 -19.83 29.59 21.33
C ALA A 49 -18.62 28.64 21.50
N ARG A 50 -17.43 29.19 21.77
CA ARG A 50 -16.20 28.38 22.04
C ARG A 50 -16.37 27.46 23.25
N GLN A 51 -16.98 27.96 24.32
CA GLN A 51 -17.25 27.15 25.50
C GLN A 51 -18.12 25.92 25.12
N LYS A 52 -19.22 26.13 24.42
CA LYS A 52 -20.13 25.06 24.01
C LYS A 52 -19.49 24.07 23.05
N LEU A 53 -18.68 24.57 22.11
CA LEU A 53 -17.93 23.72 21.18
C LEU A 53 -16.88 22.86 21.89
N SER A 54 -16.31 23.33 23.00
CA SER A 54 -15.41 22.51 23.81
C SER A 54 -16.14 21.46 24.68
N ASP A 55 -17.38 21.74 25.07
CA ASP A 55 -18.16 20.88 25.98
C ASP A 55 -18.82 19.70 25.22
N GLN A 56 -19.24 19.92 23.96
CA GLN A 56 -19.89 18.88 23.16
C GLN A 56 -19.68 19.11 21.65
N PRO A 57 -19.71 18.03 20.84
CA PRO A 57 -19.58 18.13 19.41
C PRO A 57 -20.87 18.65 18.74
N PHE A 58 -20.73 19.59 17.83
CA PHE A 58 -21.79 20.06 16.95
C PHE A 58 -21.55 19.60 15.51
N ALA A 59 -22.64 19.34 14.79
CA ALA A 59 -22.56 19.01 13.37
C ALA A 59 -22.46 20.27 12.51
N LEU A 60 -23.12 21.33 12.92
CA LEU A 60 -23.21 22.60 12.20
C LEU A 60 -23.25 23.76 13.18
N MET A 61 -22.63 24.87 12.79
CA MET A 61 -22.77 26.15 13.43
C MET A 61 -23.35 27.16 12.44
N LEU A 62 -24.44 27.85 12.82
CA LEU A 62 -24.90 29.06 12.15
C LEU A 62 -24.36 30.22 12.92
N CYS A 63 -23.54 31.06 12.30
CA CYS A 63 -22.84 32.14 12.99
C CYS A 63 -23.08 33.47 12.31
N ASP A 64 -23.57 34.48 13.08
CA ASP A 64 -23.62 35.82 12.58
C ASP A 64 -22.23 36.39 12.33
N VAL A 65 -22.10 37.15 11.22
CA VAL A 65 -20.82 37.78 10.85
C VAL A 65 -20.48 38.92 11.80
N ASN A 66 -21.49 39.76 12.17
CA ASN A 66 -21.30 41.00 12.85
C ASN A 66 -21.69 40.92 14.33
N MET A 67 -20.82 40.33 15.12
CA MET A 67 -21.02 40.22 16.57
C MET A 67 -20.10 41.20 17.33
N PRO A 68 -20.52 41.68 18.49
CA PRO A 68 -19.67 42.53 19.35
C PRO A 68 -18.43 41.76 19.84
N GLY A 69 -17.27 42.40 19.74
CA GLY A 69 -16.00 41.80 20.16
C GLY A 69 -15.32 40.98 19.07
N GLU A 70 -15.36 39.66 19.16
CA GLU A 70 -14.81 38.77 18.12
C GLU A 70 -15.84 38.58 17.01
N SER A 71 -15.43 38.78 15.74
CA SER A 71 -16.32 38.58 14.59
C SER A 71 -16.62 37.09 14.37
N GLY A 72 -17.80 36.77 13.79
CA GLY A 72 -18.11 35.38 13.42
C GLY A 72 -17.13 34.80 12.42
N MET A 73 -16.55 35.62 11.56
CA MET A 73 -15.50 35.21 10.62
C MET A 73 -14.23 34.69 11.32
N ASP A 74 -13.79 35.39 12.37
CA ASP A 74 -12.60 35.00 13.13
C ASP A 74 -12.87 33.73 13.95
N LEU A 75 -14.07 33.62 14.52
CA LEU A 75 -14.52 32.39 15.19
C LEU A 75 -14.49 31.19 14.24
N VAL A 76 -15.10 31.28 13.08
CA VAL A 76 -15.13 30.19 12.08
C VAL A 76 -13.72 29.87 11.59
N ARG A 77 -12.89 30.85 11.29
CA ARG A 77 -11.50 30.60 10.84
C ARG A 77 -10.69 29.87 11.90
N SER A 78 -10.87 30.18 13.17
CA SER A 78 -10.17 29.46 14.25
C SER A 78 -10.62 28.01 14.39
N LEU A 79 -11.92 27.71 14.24
CA LEU A 79 -12.45 26.35 14.27
C LEU A 79 -11.92 25.48 13.14
N LEU A 80 -11.82 26.04 11.93
CA LEU A 80 -11.28 25.33 10.79
C LEU A 80 -9.79 25.00 10.93
N SER A 81 -9.02 25.81 11.68
CA SER A 81 -7.60 25.56 11.98
C SER A 81 -7.40 24.40 12.96
N ASP A 82 -8.35 24.19 13.87
CA ASP A 82 -8.26 23.18 14.95
C ASP A 82 -8.74 21.78 14.53
N GLN A 83 -8.94 21.54 13.22
CA GLN A 83 -9.48 20.27 12.67
C GLN A 83 -10.85 19.88 13.27
N ASP A 84 -11.62 20.86 13.73
CA ASP A 84 -12.97 20.60 14.22
C ASP A 84 -13.85 20.12 13.06
N HIS A 85 -14.65 19.11 13.33
CA HIS A 85 -15.57 18.51 12.35
C HIS A 85 -16.90 19.25 12.24
N THR A 86 -17.00 20.45 12.79
CA THR A 86 -18.19 21.29 12.77
C THR A 86 -18.25 22.08 11.47
N ALA A 87 -19.29 21.89 10.67
CA ALA A 87 -19.55 22.73 9.50
C ALA A 87 -19.97 24.13 9.97
N ALA A 88 -19.69 25.18 9.21
CA ALA A 88 -20.12 26.52 9.51
C ALA A 88 -20.92 27.13 8.36
N ILE A 89 -22.06 27.77 8.66
CA ILE A 89 -22.82 28.65 7.76
C ILE A 89 -22.77 30.05 8.38
N MET A 90 -22.39 31.04 7.56
CA MET A 90 -22.40 32.44 7.99
C MET A 90 -23.77 33.03 7.78
N VAL A 91 -24.25 33.78 8.77
CA VAL A 91 -25.49 34.58 8.66
C VAL A 91 -25.06 36.05 8.55
N THR A 92 -25.57 36.81 7.58
CA THR A 92 -25.07 38.15 7.27
C THR A 92 -26.18 39.10 6.82
N GLY A 93 -26.02 40.40 7.03
CA GLY A 93 -26.93 41.43 6.54
C GLY A 93 -26.72 41.75 5.04
N LEU A 94 -27.66 42.46 4.45
CA LEU A 94 -27.81 42.73 3.01
C LEU A 94 -26.59 43.35 2.29
N ASP A 95 -25.65 43.98 2.99
CA ASP A 95 -24.59 44.79 2.35
C ASP A 95 -23.25 44.10 2.16
N SER A 96 -23.17 42.73 2.26
CA SER A 96 -21.86 42.08 2.36
C SER A 96 -21.64 40.85 1.45
N SER A 97 -22.03 40.96 0.18
CA SER A 97 -21.63 39.93 -0.82
C SER A 97 -20.11 39.66 -0.87
N VAL A 98 -19.31 40.68 -0.56
CA VAL A 98 -17.85 40.56 -0.44
C VAL A 98 -17.47 39.71 0.78
N LEU A 99 -18.16 39.88 1.91
CA LEU A 99 -17.94 39.11 3.14
C LEU A 99 -18.44 37.65 2.97
N ALA A 100 -19.53 37.46 2.24
CA ALA A 100 -20.03 36.12 1.92
C ALA A 100 -19.00 35.30 1.12
N ASN A 101 -18.39 35.91 0.09
CA ASN A 101 -17.32 35.25 -0.66
C ASN A 101 -16.08 34.97 0.20
N ALA A 102 -15.68 35.96 1.02
CA ALA A 102 -14.57 35.78 1.94
C ALA A 102 -14.83 34.68 2.99
N ALA A 103 -16.08 34.44 3.37
CA ALA A 103 -16.48 33.36 4.26
C ALA A 103 -16.32 31.99 3.60
N LEU A 104 -16.76 31.87 2.35
CA LEU A 104 -16.60 30.63 1.56
C LEU A 104 -15.11 30.32 1.29
N ASP A 105 -14.32 31.32 0.92
CA ASP A 105 -12.87 31.20 0.77
C ASP A 105 -12.18 30.86 2.10
N GLY A 106 -12.74 31.32 3.22
CA GLY A 106 -12.33 30.95 4.57
C GLY A 106 -12.76 29.54 5.01
N GLY A 107 -13.50 28.79 4.17
CA GLY A 107 -13.90 27.40 4.44
C GLY A 107 -15.33 27.23 5.02
N ALA A 108 -16.13 28.30 5.09
CA ALA A 108 -17.54 28.15 5.44
C ALA A 108 -18.30 27.32 4.40
N PHE A 109 -19.28 26.54 4.83
CA PHE A 109 -20.07 25.65 3.98
C PHE A 109 -21.17 26.38 3.21
N GLY A 110 -21.51 27.58 3.64
CA GLY A 110 -22.53 28.41 3.02
C GLY A 110 -22.68 29.77 3.75
N TYR A 111 -23.59 30.57 3.25
CA TYR A 111 -24.03 31.82 3.91
C TYR A 111 -25.52 32.05 3.72
N ILE A 112 -26.16 32.67 4.67
CA ILE A 112 -27.57 33.07 4.69
C ILE A 112 -27.64 34.57 4.83
N VAL A 113 -28.45 35.25 3.99
CA VAL A 113 -28.58 36.71 4.01
C VAL A 113 -29.84 37.09 4.79
N LYS A 114 -29.71 38.01 5.78
CA LYS A 114 -30.84 38.62 6.52
C LYS A 114 -31.48 39.73 5.68
N PRO A 115 -32.83 39.82 5.55
CA PRO A 115 -33.82 38.87 6.08
C PRO A 115 -33.93 37.59 5.23
N PHE A 116 -34.08 36.45 5.89
CA PHE A 116 -34.11 35.13 5.26
C PHE A 116 -35.50 34.51 5.38
N GLU A 117 -35.83 33.64 4.43
CA GLU A 117 -37.02 32.77 4.48
C GLU A 117 -36.74 31.45 5.19
N SER A 118 -37.74 30.89 5.86
CA SER A 118 -37.60 29.63 6.59
C SER A 118 -37.09 28.45 5.71
N ASN A 119 -37.58 28.39 4.47
CA ASN A 119 -37.19 27.34 3.53
C ASN A 119 -35.73 27.48 3.08
N GLU A 120 -35.20 28.69 2.92
CA GLU A 120 -33.82 28.98 2.56
C GLU A 120 -32.88 28.43 3.64
N VAL A 121 -33.14 28.79 4.89
CA VAL A 121 -32.35 28.31 6.05
C VAL A 121 -32.34 26.78 6.09
N LEU A 122 -33.48 26.12 5.92
CA LEU A 122 -33.58 24.67 5.99
C LEU A 122 -32.81 23.97 4.84
N ILE A 123 -32.87 24.51 3.62
CA ILE A 123 -32.15 23.99 2.47
C ILE A 123 -30.64 24.12 2.69
N ASP A 124 -30.17 25.29 3.14
CA ASP A 124 -28.75 25.51 3.36
C ASP A 124 -28.19 24.66 4.50
N VAL A 125 -28.94 24.51 5.58
CA VAL A 125 -28.61 23.61 6.69
C VAL A 125 -28.52 22.16 6.20
N ALA A 126 -29.49 21.69 5.45
CA ALA A 126 -29.51 20.33 4.91
C ALA A 126 -28.32 20.08 3.96
N ASN A 127 -28.01 21.04 3.09
CA ASN A 127 -26.87 20.98 2.16
C ASN A 127 -25.53 20.96 2.90
N ALA A 128 -25.35 21.82 3.89
CA ALA A 128 -24.14 21.88 4.69
C ALA A 128 -23.91 20.58 5.48
N LEU A 129 -24.94 20.05 6.11
CA LEU A 129 -24.85 18.77 6.83
C LEU A 129 -24.53 17.60 5.89
N ARG A 130 -25.17 17.58 4.70
CA ARG A 130 -24.88 16.56 3.68
C ARG A 130 -23.43 16.66 3.19
N ARG A 131 -22.96 17.86 2.89
CA ARG A 131 -21.56 18.09 2.45
C ARG A 131 -20.58 17.66 3.54
N ARG A 132 -20.79 18.10 4.79
CA ARG A 132 -19.98 17.70 5.94
C ARG A 132 -19.89 16.17 6.05
N ARG A 133 -21.04 15.49 5.98
CA ARG A 133 -21.08 14.03 6.05
C ARG A 133 -20.24 13.38 4.96
N LEU A 134 -20.37 13.81 3.72
CA LEU A 134 -19.59 13.29 2.58
C LEU A 134 -18.09 13.56 2.75
N GLU A 135 -17.70 14.72 3.24
CA GLU A 135 -16.30 15.06 3.50
C GLU A 135 -15.70 14.18 4.60
N MET A 136 -16.46 13.91 5.67
CA MET A 136 -16.05 12.99 6.74
C MET A 136 -15.94 11.54 6.25
N GLU A 137 -16.94 11.06 5.50
CA GLU A 137 -16.92 9.71 4.91
C GLU A 137 -15.72 9.54 3.97
N ASN A 138 -15.43 10.52 3.13
CA ASN A 138 -14.27 10.52 2.24
C ASN A 138 -12.95 10.51 2.99
N ARG A 139 -12.84 11.29 4.07
CA ARG A 139 -11.63 11.32 4.91
C ARG A 139 -11.37 9.96 5.54
N LEU A 140 -12.39 9.37 6.15
CA LEU A 140 -12.31 8.03 6.74
C LEU A 140 -11.92 6.96 5.72
N HIS A 141 -12.52 7.04 4.53
CA HIS A 141 -12.21 6.10 3.46
C HIS A 141 -10.77 6.22 2.99
N ARG A 142 -10.26 7.44 2.89
CA ARG A 142 -8.85 7.72 2.53
C ARG A 142 -7.89 7.16 3.59
N GLU A 143 -8.12 7.46 4.87
CA GLU A 143 -7.29 6.97 5.97
C GLU A 143 -7.23 5.43 5.99
N ASN A 144 -8.38 4.78 5.78
CA ASN A 144 -8.46 3.32 5.72
C ASN A 144 -7.72 2.75 4.49
N LEU A 145 -7.85 3.40 3.32
CA LEU A 145 -7.11 3.01 2.11
C LEU A 145 -5.60 3.14 2.29
N GLU A 146 -5.14 4.23 2.89
CA GLU A 146 -3.71 4.45 3.18
C GLU A 146 -3.14 3.36 4.09
N ASP A 147 -3.87 2.95 5.12
CA ASP A 147 -3.48 1.85 6.01
C ASP A 147 -3.45 0.50 5.30
N VAL A 148 -4.44 0.22 4.46
CA VAL A 148 -4.48 -1.02 3.65
C VAL A 148 -3.33 -1.04 2.65
N VAL A 149 -3.06 0.06 1.95
CA VAL A 149 -1.95 0.19 1.00
C VAL A 149 -0.62 -0.03 1.72
N ARG A 150 -0.41 0.63 2.87
CA ARG A 150 0.81 0.48 3.66
C ARG A 150 1.03 -0.97 4.08
N THR A 151 0.01 -1.62 4.62
CA THR A 151 0.08 -3.01 5.09
C THR A 151 0.37 -3.97 3.95
N ARG A 152 -0.30 -3.80 2.80
CA ARG A 152 -0.07 -4.65 1.62
C ARG A 152 1.31 -4.44 1.00
N THR A 153 1.79 -3.19 0.97
CA THR A 153 3.13 -2.89 0.45
C THR A 153 4.21 -3.58 1.28
N LEU A 154 4.10 -3.51 2.62
CA LEU A 154 5.05 -4.19 3.51
C LEU A 154 5.00 -5.72 3.33
N ALA A 155 3.81 -6.31 3.23
CA ALA A 155 3.66 -7.75 3.01
C ALA A 155 4.24 -8.19 1.66
N LEU A 156 4.04 -7.38 0.61
CA LEU A 156 4.60 -7.65 -0.72
C LEU A 156 6.13 -7.59 -0.72
N GLN A 157 6.73 -6.58 -0.06
CA GLN A 157 8.17 -6.48 0.09
C GLN A 157 8.75 -7.71 0.80
N GLN A 158 8.14 -8.14 1.91
CA GLN A 158 8.57 -9.34 2.62
C GLN A 158 8.47 -10.60 1.76
N ALA A 159 7.41 -10.73 0.95
CA ALA A 159 7.25 -11.87 0.04
C ALA A 159 8.30 -11.87 -1.07
N LEU A 160 8.65 -10.70 -1.62
CA LEU A 160 9.72 -10.56 -2.62
C LEU A 160 11.08 -10.93 -2.03
N ASP A 161 11.43 -10.40 -0.87
CA ASP A 161 12.68 -10.72 -0.17
C ASP A 161 12.81 -12.22 0.14
N TRP A 162 11.70 -12.83 0.55
CA TRP A 162 11.66 -14.28 0.79
C TRP A 162 11.85 -15.07 -0.51
N LEU A 163 11.19 -14.66 -1.59
CA LEU A 163 11.31 -15.33 -2.90
C LEU A 163 12.73 -15.26 -3.43
N GLU A 164 13.38 -14.10 -3.37
CA GLU A 164 14.77 -13.91 -3.80
C GLU A 164 15.74 -14.80 -3.00
N ARG A 165 15.55 -14.88 -1.69
CA ARG A 165 16.37 -15.77 -0.83
C ARG A 165 16.16 -17.24 -1.19
N THR A 166 14.91 -17.66 -1.35
CA THR A 166 14.56 -19.03 -1.67
C THR A 166 15.10 -19.45 -3.05
N GLU A 167 15.00 -18.55 -4.03
CA GLU A 167 15.56 -18.78 -5.37
C GLU A 167 17.09 -18.97 -5.31
N LYS A 168 17.77 -18.10 -4.56
CA LYS A 168 19.22 -18.21 -4.38
C LYS A 168 19.63 -19.52 -3.68
N GLU A 169 18.92 -19.88 -2.60
CA GLU A 169 19.18 -21.14 -1.88
C GLU A 169 18.94 -22.35 -2.77
N LEU A 170 17.87 -22.35 -3.53
CA LEU A 170 17.54 -23.43 -4.47
C LEU A 170 18.62 -23.57 -5.56
N ARG A 171 19.09 -22.44 -6.10
CA ARG A 171 20.16 -22.42 -7.09
C ARG A 171 21.45 -23.02 -6.51
N LEU A 172 21.87 -22.59 -5.33
CA LEU A 172 23.07 -23.11 -4.65
C LEU A 172 22.94 -24.60 -4.35
N SER A 173 21.79 -25.04 -3.87
CA SER A 173 21.51 -26.46 -3.60
C SER A 173 21.57 -27.31 -4.86
N ARG A 174 21.04 -26.82 -5.99
CA ARG A 174 21.16 -27.50 -7.30
C ARG A 174 22.59 -27.61 -7.76
N GLU A 175 23.38 -26.54 -7.69
CA GLU A 175 24.79 -26.52 -8.07
C GLU A 175 25.59 -27.49 -7.20
N GLU A 176 25.38 -27.52 -5.89
CA GLU A 176 26.03 -28.46 -4.97
C GLU A 176 25.65 -29.92 -5.29
N THR A 177 24.38 -30.17 -5.56
CA THR A 177 23.91 -31.53 -5.92
C THR A 177 24.59 -32.03 -7.20
N ILE A 178 24.64 -31.18 -8.24
CA ILE A 178 25.33 -31.51 -9.50
C ILE A 178 26.81 -31.80 -9.25
N GLN A 179 27.50 -30.97 -8.46
CA GLN A 179 28.91 -31.19 -8.14
C GLN A 179 29.16 -32.50 -7.38
N ARG A 180 28.32 -32.82 -6.38
CA ARG A 180 28.42 -34.06 -5.62
C ARG A 180 28.20 -35.30 -6.49
N LEU A 181 27.22 -35.26 -7.39
CA LEU A 181 26.95 -36.34 -8.33
C LEU A 181 28.10 -36.53 -9.33
N ALA A 182 28.65 -35.41 -9.84
CA ALA A 182 29.81 -35.45 -10.74
C ALA A 182 31.04 -36.04 -10.02
N ILE A 183 31.34 -35.62 -8.81
CA ILE A 183 32.45 -36.17 -7.99
C ILE A 183 32.22 -37.67 -7.74
N ALA A 184 31.01 -38.09 -7.39
CA ALA A 184 30.69 -39.51 -7.16
C ALA A 184 30.90 -40.38 -8.41
N ALA A 185 30.52 -39.88 -9.59
CA ALA A 185 30.74 -40.55 -10.85
C ALA A 185 32.23 -40.69 -11.21
N GLU A 186 33.02 -39.66 -10.99
CA GLU A 186 34.45 -39.64 -11.29
C GLU A 186 35.32 -40.25 -10.19
N PHE A 187 34.77 -40.55 -9.00
CA PHE A 187 35.51 -41.16 -7.90
C PHE A 187 36.17 -42.50 -8.30
N ARG A 188 35.57 -43.22 -9.26
CA ARG A 188 36.12 -44.48 -9.81
C ARG A 188 37.31 -44.27 -10.75
N ASP A 189 37.44 -43.09 -11.37
CA ASP A 189 38.45 -42.78 -12.41
C ASP A 189 39.60 -41.89 -11.88
N ASN A 190 39.77 -41.82 -10.54
CA ASN A 190 40.80 -40.99 -9.88
C ASN A 190 40.78 -39.46 -10.26
N ALA A 191 39.72 -38.97 -10.86
CA ALA A 191 39.57 -37.54 -11.12
C ALA A 191 39.28 -36.80 -9.82
N THR A 192 39.82 -35.59 -9.68
CA THR A 192 39.69 -34.80 -8.47
C THR A 192 38.57 -33.74 -8.62
N ALA A 193 37.92 -33.38 -7.51
CA ALA A 193 36.93 -32.31 -7.49
C ALA A 193 37.44 -31.00 -8.12
N GLN A 194 38.76 -30.72 -8.00
CA GLN A 194 39.41 -29.58 -8.65
C GLN A 194 39.42 -29.66 -10.18
N HIS A 195 39.51 -30.91 -10.73
CA HIS A 195 39.43 -31.14 -12.18
C HIS A 195 38.06 -30.72 -12.71
N ILE A 196 37.00 -31.18 -12.09
CA ILE A 196 35.60 -30.85 -12.45
C ILE A 196 35.36 -29.35 -12.43
N GLN A 197 35.80 -28.66 -11.37
CA GLN A 197 35.65 -27.19 -11.27
C GLN A 197 36.41 -26.47 -12.38
N ARG A 198 37.68 -26.83 -12.62
CA ARG A 198 38.46 -26.20 -13.69
C ARG A 198 37.83 -26.39 -15.05
N MET A 199 37.36 -27.60 -15.34
CA MET A 199 36.73 -27.96 -16.59
C MET A 199 35.45 -27.14 -16.83
N SER A 200 34.59 -27.04 -15.82
CA SER A 200 33.35 -26.24 -15.94
C SER A 200 33.64 -24.75 -16.21
N HIS A 201 34.66 -24.18 -15.56
CA HIS A 201 35.07 -22.80 -15.84
C HIS A 201 35.65 -22.62 -17.27
N TYR A 202 36.45 -23.58 -17.75
CA TYR A 202 36.97 -23.52 -19.10
C TYR A 202 35.85 -23.65 -20.15
N CYS A 203 34.86 -24.48 -19.92
CA CYS A 203 33.69 -24.59 -20.78
C CYS A 203 32.90 -23.29 -20.84
N GLU A 204 32.69 -22.62 -19.70
CA GLU A 204 32.06 -21.28 -19.64
C GLU A 204 32.88 -20.24 -20.42
N MET A 205 34.20 -20.17 -20.20
CA MET A 205 35.06 -19.23 -20.89
C MET A 205 35.06 -19.43 -22.40
N LEU A 206 35.09 -20.66 -22.85
CA LEU A 206 35.01 -21.01 -24.27
C LEU A 206 33.65 -20.65 -24.87
N ALA A 207 32.55 -20.93 -24.18
CA ALA A 207 31.21 -20.58 -24.59
C ALA A 207 31.05 -19.08 -24.75
N ARG A 208 31.56 -18.31 -23.79
CA ARG A 208 31.58 -16.83 -23.82
C ARG A 208 32.41 -16.30 -24.98
N LYS A 209 33.60 -16.90 -25.21
CA LYS A 209 34.48 -16.53 -26.34
C LYS A 209 33.86 -16.87 -27.70
N ALA A 210 33.06 -17.94 -27.75
CA ALA A 210 32.29 -18.34 -28.94
C ALA A 210 31.05 -17.48 -29.20
N GLY A 211 30.75 -16.48 -28.34
CA GLY A 211 29.63 -15.55 -28.52
C GLY A 211 28.27 -16.08 -28.10
N LEU A 212 28.21 -17.11 -27.24
CA LEU A 212 26.95 -17.56 -26.67
C LEU A 212 26.38 -16.54 -25.69
N SER A 213 25.05 -16.56 -25.50
CA SER A 213 24.39 -15.67 -24.53
C SER A 213 24.82 -16.00 -23.08
N PRO A 214 24.73 -15.03 -22.14
CA PRO A 214 25.08 -15.24 -20.73
C PRO A 214 24.34 -16.43 -20.13
N GLU A 215 23.06 -16.62 -20.44
CA GLU A 215 22.23 -17.72 -19.95
C GLU A 215 22.75 -19.07 -20.43
N ARG A 216 23.16 -19.16 -21.69
CA ARG A 216 23.78 -20.36 -22.24
C ARG A 216 25.15 -20.64 -21.66
N CYS A 217 25.94 -19.61 -21.38
CA CYS A 217 27.24 -19.77 -20.73
C CYS A 217 27.08 -20.33 -19.32
N ASP A 218 26.10 -19.84 -18.54
CA ASP A 218 25.80 -20.32 -17.20
C ASP A 218 25.25 -21.75 -17.21
N LEU A 219 24.40 -22.08 -18.18
CA LEU A 219 23.91 -23.44 -18.38
C LEU A 219 25.06 -24.41 -18.68
N ILE A 220 26.00 -24.07 -19.57
CA ILE A 220 27.16 -24.89 -19.91
C ILE A 220 28.05 -25.03 -18.67
N ARG A 221 28.31 -24.01 -17.90
CA ARG A 221 29.08 -24.04 -16.66
C ARG A 221 28.45 -25.04 -15.66
N THR A 222 27.14 -25.00 -15.52
CA THR A 222 26.40 -25.82 -14.56
C THR A 222 26.26 -27.26 -15.03
N ALA A 223 26.10 -27.51 -16.33
CA ALA A 223 25.91 -28.85 -16.88
C ALA A 223 27.21 -29.63 -17.14
N SER A 224 28.29 -28.94 -17.50
CA SER A 224 29.55 -29.57 -17.87
C SER A 224 30.18 -30.52 -16.81
N PRO A 225 30.02 -30.32 -15.49
CA PRO A 225 30.42 -31.29 -14.49
C PRO A 225 29.88 -32.70 -14.72
N MET A 226 28.70 -32.81 -15.36
CA MET A 226 28.01 -34.08 -15.58
C MET A 226 28.44 -34.81 -16.86
N HIS A 227 29.42 -34.29 -17.61
CA HIS A 227 29.81 -34.85 -18.92
C HIS A 227 30.21 -36.33 -18.86
N ASP A 228 30.78 -36.78 -17.75
CA ASP A 228 31.31 -38.11 -17.52
C ASP A 228 30.42 -38.98 -16.60
N ILE A 229 29.20 -38.54 -16.26
CA ILE A 229 28.29 -39.28 -15.37
C ILE A 229 28.05 -40.75 -15.86
N GLY A 230 28.06 -40.95 -17.18
CA GLY A 230 27.84 -42.25 -17.77
C GLY A 230 28.98 -43.26 -17.56
N LYS A 231 30.16 -42.84 -17.11
CA LYS A 231 31.25 -43.77 -16.71
C LYS A 231 30.83 -44.70 -15.58
N ILE A 232 29.79 -44.39 -14.84
CA ILE A 232 29.21 -45.26 -13.81
C ILE A 232 28.79 -46.61 -14.39
N GLY A 233 28.42 -46.67 -15.67
CA GLY A 233 28.07 -47.90 -16.39
C GLY A 233 29.24 -48.59 -17.08
N THR A 234 30.46 -48.04 -17.04
CA THR A 234 31.65 -48.62 -17.65
C THR A 234 32.22 -49.73 -16.75
N PRO A 235 32.52 -50.95 -17.25
CA PRO A 235 33.14 -52.03 -16.47
C PRO A 235 34.52 -51.64 -15.95
N ASP A 236 34.87 -52.07 -14.72
CA ASP A 236 36.13 -51.72 -14.05
C ASP A 236 37.37 -52.17 -14.82
N HIS A 237 37.35 -53.32 -15.46
CA HIS A 237 38.46 -53.84 -16.24
C HIS A 237 38.80 -53.00 -17.47
N VAL A 238 37.86 -52.18 -17.95
CA VAL A 238 38.09 -51.18 -19.00
C VAL A 238 38.42 -49.82 -18.40
N LEU A 239 37.63 -49.36 -17.44
CA LEU A 239 37.77 -48.03 -16.85
C LEU A 239 39.12 -47.84 -16.13
N LEU A 240 39.57 -48.87 -15.40
CA LEU A 240 40.81 -48.83 -14.58
C LEU A 240 42.00 -49.47 -15.29
N LYS A 241 41.93 -49.78 -16.56
CA LYS A 241 42.99 -50.41 -17.31
C LYS A 241 44.24 -49.53 -17.38
N PRO A 242 45.41 -50.03 -16.92
CA PRO A 242 46.65 -49.32 -17.11
C PRO A 242 47.11 -49.42 -18.57
N GLY A 243 47.22 -48.28 -19.28
CA GLY A 243 47.72 -48.23 -20.63
C GLY A 243 46.71 -47.86 -21.70
N LYS A 244 47.04 -48.13 -22.97
CA LYS A 244 46.16 -47.82 -24.11
C LYS A 244 45.02 -48.80 -24.26
N PHE A 245 43.83 -48.30 -24.62
CA PHE A 245 42.68 -49.12 -24.94
C PHE A 245 42.86 -49.84 -26.30
N THR A 246 42.37 -51.07 -26.40
CA THR A 246 42.10 -51.66 -27.70
C THR A 246 40.93 -51.00 -28.39
N GLN A 247 40.72 -51.29 -29.67
CA GLN A 247 39.61 -50.73 -30.42
C GLN A 247 38.22 -51.12 -29.83
N GLU A 248 38.13 -52.40 -29.34
CA GLU A 248 36.91 -52.90 -28.66
C GLU A 248 36.68 -52.20 -27.32
N GLU A 249 37.69 -52.04 -26.47
CA GLU A 249 37.63 -51.38 -25.20
C GLU A 249 37.33 -49.89 -25.35
N PHE A 250 37.85 -49.21 -26.40
CA PHE A 250 37.51 -47.84 -26.73
C PHE A 250 36.03 -47.72 -27.11
N GLY A 251 35.48 -48.74 -27.82
CA GLY A 251 34.05 -48.78 -28.10
C GLY A 251 33.18 -48.87 -26.82
N VAL A 252 33.65 -49.64 -25.82
CA VAL A 252 32.94 -49.75 -24.54
C VAL A 252 33.00 -48.43 -23.75
N ILE A 253 34.16 -47.78 -23.64
CA ILE A 253 34.27 -46.54 -22.89
C ILE A 253 33.52 -45.39 -23.59
N ALA A 254 33.48 -45.36 -24.92
CA ALA A 254 32.74 -44.32 -25.67
C ALA A 254 31.21 -44.35 -25.42
N GLN A 255 30.69 -45.48 -24.94
CA GLN A 255 29.26 -45.59 -24.56
C GLN A 255 28.87 -44.75 -23.34
N HIS A 256 29.87 -44.25 -22.57
CA HIS A 256 29.55 -43.38 -21.42
C HIS A 256 28.69 -42.17 -21.80
N ALA A 257 28.90 -41.60 -22.99
CA ALA A 257 28.08 -40.45 -23.45
C ALA A 257 26.61 -40.82 -23.63
N GLU A 258 26.31 -42.02 -24.20
CA GLU A 258 24.94 -42.54 -24.36
C GLU A 258 24.32 -42.93 -23.01
N ILE A 259 25.09 -43.56 -22.14
CA ILE A 259 24.66 -43.92 -20.79
C ILE A 259 24.37 -42.65 -19.99
N GLY A 260 25.24 -41.65 -20.06
CA GLY A 260 25.04 -40.36 -19.42
C GLY A 260 23.76 -39.69 -19.91
N TYR A 261 23.51 -39.69 -21.21
CA TYR A 261 22.27 -39.20 -21.79
C TYR A 261 21.04 -39.91 -21.21
N LYS A 262 21.08 -41.26 -21.14
CA LYS A 262 19.96 -42.04 -20.57
C LYS A 262 19.72 -41.73 -19.09
N ILE A 263 20.78 -41.52 -18.32
CA ILE A 263 20.68 -41.16 -16.89
C ILE A 263 20.02 -39.76 -16.72
N LEU A 264 20.40 -38.80 -17.56
CA LEU A 264 19.97 -37.40 -17.42
C LEU A 264 18.65 -37.09 -18.16
N SER A 265 18.30 -37.83 -19.22
CA SER A 265 17.10 -37.60 -20.04
C SER A 265 15.81 -38.14 -19.44
N GLY A 266 15.85 -38.89 -18.35
CA GLY A 266 14.67 -39.45 -17.69
C GLY A 266 13.91 -38.48 -16.77
N SER A 267 14.33 -37.22 -16.67
CA SER A 267 13.68 -36.19 -15.86
C SER A 267 12.86 -35.27 -16.75
N GLU A 268 11.56 -35.15 -16.48
CA GLU A 268 10.68 -34.11 -17.09
C GLU A 268 10.85 -32.73 -16.44
N ALA A 269 11.80 -32.55 -15.53
CA ALA A 269 12.06 -31.30 -14.79
C ALA A 269 13.13 -30.43 -15.44
#